data_d6523552a45b84482576525478c9fd19
#
_entry.id   d6523552a45b84482576525478c9fd19
#
_cell.length_a   1.000
_cell.length_b   1.000
_cell.length_c   1.000
_cell.angle_alpha   90.00
_cell.angle_beta   90.00
_cell.angle_gamma   90.00
#
_symmetry.space_group_name_H-M   'P 1'
#
loop_
_entity.id
_entity.type
_entity.pdbx_description
1 polymer ?
#
loop_
_entity_poly.entity_id
_entity_poly.type
_entity_poly.pdbx_seq_one_letter_code
_entity_poly.pdbx_strand_id
1 'polypeptide(L)'
;MISKSFYESLEAIAEERSLDVEKVLAKVEVAMSVACKNSDVPYKGTIKLEADPEKKKIKFYNFYYVVEEVDPEGPRGQLTLEEARAIKPKIKIGQEIREEVNLALFKRKAASMFRQNLLNELKGLEREEALDFFTEIVGEVVTAKVVNKNDKFILFFKKSW
;
A
#
# COMPACT_ATOMS: atom_id res chain seq x y z
N MET A 1 3.74 15.20 -3.66
CA MET A 1 2.74 15.43 -2.60
C MET A 1 1.36 15.10 -3.13
N ILE A 2 0.68 14.19 -2.47
CA ILE A 2 -0.69 13.84 -2.83
C ILE A 2 -1.64 14.83 -2.17
N SER A 3 -2.64 15.28 -2.92
CA SER A 3 -3.56 16.31 -2.48
C SER A 3 -4.44 15.87 -1.30
N LYS A 4 -4.92 16.85 -0.54
CA LYS A 4 -5.90 16.66 0.53
C LYS A 4 -7.12 15.86 0.05
N SER A 5 -7.60 16.12 -1.16
CA SER A 5 -8.74 15.42 -1.76
C SER A 5 -8.50 13.91 -1.92
N PHE A 6 -7.28 13.49 -2.20
CA PHE A 6 -6.94 12.07 -2.27
C PHE A 6 -7.01 11.40 -0.90
N TYR A 7 -6.50 12.05 0.14
CA TYR A 7 -6.60 11.55 1.51
C TYR A 7 -8.07 11.41 1.95
N GLU A 8 -8.87 12.42 1.68
CA GLU A 8 -10.32 12.39 1.97
C GLU A 8 -11.04 11.29 1.19
N SER A 9 -10.63 11.02 -0.04
CA SER A 9 -11.15 9.90 -0.84
C SER A 9 -10.81 8.54 -0.22
N LEU A 10 -9.62 8.38 0.33
CA LEU A 10 -9.22 7.16 1.05
C LEU A 10 -10.01 6.98 2.35
N GLU A 11 -10.23 8.05 3.10
CA GLU A 11 -11.09 8.02 4.29
C GLU A 11 -12.53 7.61 3.92
N ALA A 12 -13.08 8.15 2.85
CA ALA A 12 -14.41 7.81 2.36
C ALA A 12 -14.51 6.34 1.92
N ILE A 13 -13.50 5.82 1.23
CA ILE A 13 -13.42 4.40 0.84
C ILE A 13 -13.35 3.52 2.08
N ALA A 14 -12.53 3.88 3.06
CA ALA A 14 -12.42 3.14 4.31
C ALA A 14 -13.75 3.09 5.07
N GLU A 15 -14.46 4.20 5.15
CA GLU A 15 -15.77 4.29 5.78
C GLU A 15 -16.82 3.47 5.02
N GLU A 16 -16.92 3.63 3.71
CA GLU A 16 -17.86 2.91 2.85
C GLU A 16 -17.69 1.40 2.93
N ARG A 17 -16.45 0.92 2.97
CA ARG A 17 -16.10 -0.49 3.02
C ARG A 17 -15.88 -1.02 4.43
N SER A 18 -16.07 -0.18 5.44
CA SER A 18 -15.87 -0.53 6.86
C SER A 18 -14.47 -1.06 7.17
N LEU A 19 -13.48 -0.40 6.61
CA LEU A 19 -12.08 -0.69 6.80
C LEU A 19 -11.43 0.36 7.70
N ASP A 20 -10.37 -0.02 8.40
CA ASP A 20 -9.52 0.90 9.12
C ASP A 20 -8.68 1.72 8.14
N VAL A 21 -8.65 3.04 8.33
CA VAL A 21 -7.86 3.96 7.48
C VAL A 21 -6.38 3.60 7.49
N GLU A 22 -5.83 3.20 8.64
CA GLU A 22 -4.43 2.77 8.74
C GLU A 22 -4.13 1.54 7.88
N LYS A 23 -5.04 0.56 7.85
CA LYS A 23 -4.92 -0.60 6.98
C LYS A 23 -5.02 -0.23 5.51
N VAL A 24 -5.91 0.69 5.16
CA VAL A 24 -6.02 1.22 3.78
C VAL A 24 -4.72 1.92 3.37
N LEU A 25 -4.15 2.74 4.23
CA LEU A 25 -2.88 3.42 3.97
C LEU A 25 -1.72 2.44 3.79
N ALA A 26 -1.67 1.36 4.56
CA ALA A 26 -0.69 0.29 4.37
C ALA A 26 -0.82 -0.37 2.99
N LYS A 27 -2.03 -0.59 2.50
CA LYS A 27 -2.27 -1.13 1.15
C LYS A 27 -1.94 -0.13 0.05
N VAL A 28 -2.13 1.16 0.28
CA VAL A 28 -1.66 2.23 -0.63
C VAL A 28 -0.13 2.19 -0.77
N GLU A 29 0.60 2.00 0.32
CA GLU A 29 2.05 1.84 0.29
C GLU A 29 2.49 0.63 -0.55
N VAL A 30 1.85 -0.52 -0.35
CA VAL A 30 2.12 -1.74 -1.14
C VAL A 30 1.84 -1.51 -2.62
N ALA A 31 0.71 -0.91 -2.97
CA ALA A 31 0.34 -0.61 -4.35
C ALA A 31 1.34 0.32 -5.04
N MET A 32 1.82 1.34 -4.34
CA MET A 32 2.84 2.26 -4.84
C MET A 32 4.18 1.56 -5.03
N SER A 33 4.57 0.71 -4.09
CA SER A 33 5.80 -0.10 -4.19
C SER A 33 5.80 -1.00 -5.42
N VAL A 34 4.68 -1.67 -5.69
CA VAL A 34 4.53 -2.54 -6.87
C VAL A 34 4.56 -1.72 -8.16
N ALA A 35 3.89 -0.58 -8.18
CA ALA A 35 3.89 0.31 -9.35
C ALA A 35 5.31 0.83 -9.66
N CYS A 36 6.06 1.24 -8.65
CA CYS A 36 7.45 1.67 -8.82
C CYS A 36 8.38 0.53 -9.28
N LYS A 37 8.15 -0.68 -8.78
CA LYS A 37 8.94 -1.86 -9.16
C LYS A 37 8.77 -2.23 -10.63
N ASN A 38 7.55 -2.15 -11.14
CA ASN A 38 7.17 -2.66 -12.46
C ASN A 38 7.03 -1.56 -13.53
N SER A 39 7.50 -0.35 -13.25
CA SER A 39 7.45 0.78 -14.19
C SER A 39 8.82 1.44 -14.35
N ASP A 40 8.91 2.31 -15.34
CA ASP A 40 10.16 3.01 -15.70
C ASP A 40 10.39 4.29 -14.87
N VAL A 41 9.91 4.32 -13.64
CA VAL A 41 10.19 5.43 -12.72
C VAL A 41 11.58 5.30 -12.10
N PRO A 42 12.23 6.42 -11.72
CA PRO A 42 13.61 6.40 -11.20
C PRO A 42 13.74 5.84 -9.77
N TYR A 43 12.65 5.47 -9.14
CA TYR A 43 12.62 5.01 -7.75
C TYR A 43 12.81 3.50 -7.66
N LYS A 44 14.06 3.08 -7.39
CA LYS A 44 14.45 1.65 -7.33
C LYS A 44 14.62 1.11 -5.91
N GLY A 45 14.44 1.96 -4.91
CA GLY A 45 14.56 1.59 -3.50
C GLY A 45 13.27 1.04 -2.88
N THR A 46 13.24 1.04 -1.57
CA THR A 46 12.04 0.70 -0.79
C THR A 46 11.14 1.92 -0.69
N ILE A 47 9.90 1.77 -1.09
CA ILE A 47 8.90 2.84 -1.01
C ILE A 47 8.19 2.76 0.34
N LYS A 48 8.14 3.89 1.05
CA LYS A 48 7.40 4.04 2.29
C LYS A 48 6.46 5.23 2.21
N LEU A 49 5.32 5.09 2.88
CA LEU A 49 4.29 6.12 2.96
C LEU A 49 4.38 6.82 4.31
N GLU A 50 4.35 8.14 4.31
CA GLU A 50 4.11 8.96 5.49
C GLU A 50 2.78 9.69 5.34
N ALA A 51 1.90 9.50 6.30
CA ALA A 51 0.61 10.19 6.35
C ALA A 51 0.56 11.14 7.54
N ASP A 52 0.04 12.33 7.30
CA ASP A 52 -0.28 13.31 8.33
C ASP A 52 -1.81 13.45 8.41
N PRO A 53 -2.46 12.80 9.39
CA PRO A 53 -3.92 12.84 9.52
C PRO A 53 -4.48 14.23 9.82
N GLU A 54 -3.73 15.07 10.54
CA GLU A 54 -4.17 16.43 10.89
C GLU A 54 -4.21 17.34 9.66
N LYS A 55 -3.19 17.25 8.80
CA LYS A 55 -3.10 18.03 7.57
C LYS A 55 -3.74 17.33 6.37
N LYS A 56 -4.17 16.08 6.53
CA LYS A 56 -4.69 15.23 5.47
C LYS A 56 -3.76 15.15 4.26
N LYS A 57 -2.49 14.89 4.53
CA LYS A 57 -1.44 14.80 3.51
C LYS A 57 -0.79 13.43 3.52
N ILE A 58 -0.43 12.97 2.34
CA ILE A 58 0.32 11.74 2.13
C ILE A 58 1.56 12.06 1.33
N LYS A 59 2.69 11.55 1.76
CA LYS A 59 3.94 11.60 1.04
C LYS A 59 4.52 10.21 0.90
N PHE A 60 5.10 9.92 -0.24
CA PHE A 60 5.87 8.71 -0.46
C PHE A 60 7.34 9.04 -0.49
N TYR A 61 8.15 8.17 0.10
CA TYR A 61 9.60 8.28 0.13
C TYR A 61 10.24 7.03 -0.43
N ASN A 62 11.30 7.22 -1.19
CA ASN A 62 12.15 6.15 -1.67
C ASN A 62 13.40 6.07 -0.80
N PHE A 63 13.65 4.92 -0.22
CA PHE A 63 14.80 4.68 0.67
C PHE A 63 15.83 3.79 0.00
N TYR A 64 17.07 4.22 0.05
CA TYR A 64 18.23 3.40 -0.23
C TYR A 64 18.99 3.12 1.06
N TYR A 65 19.43 1.90 1.22
CA TYR A 65 20.19 1.46 2.38
C TYR A 65 21.64 1.23 1.98
N VAL A 66 22.59 1.85 2.68
CA VAL A 66 24.01 1.67 2.43
C VAL A 66 24.50 0.45 3.20
N VAL A 67 24.94 -0.57 2.46
CA VAL A 67 25.39 -1.85 2.98
C VAL A 67 26.83 -2.12 2.55
N GLU A 68 27.53 -2.99 3.28
CA GLU A 68 28.87 -3.43 2.91
C GLU A 68 28.82 -4.41 1.73
N GLU A 69 27.89 -5.38 1.79
CA GLU A 69 27.58 -6.30 0.72
C GLU A 69 26.07 -6.35 0.47
N VAL A 70 25.69 -6.44 -0.79
CA VAL A 70 24.27 -6.57 -1.17
C VAL A 70 23.76 -7.96 -0.85
N ASP A 71 22.73 -8.05 -0.01
CA ASP A 71 22.02 -9.28 0.30
C ASP A 71 20.86 -9.48 -0.68
N PRO A 72 20.87 -10.54 -1.50
CA PRO A 72 19.80 -10.80 -2.46
C PRO A 72 18.41 -11.01 -1.82
N GLU A 73 18.38 -11.44 -0.57
CA GLU A 73 17.14 -11.67 0.20
C GLU A 73 16.78 -10.45 1.09
N GLY A 74 17.62 -9.43 1.11
CA GLY A 74 17.41 -8.23 1.89
C GLY A 74 16.43 -7.23 1.24
N PRO A 75 16.19 -6.09 1.91
CA PRO A 75 15.28 -5.07 1.42
C PRO A 75 15.75 -4.50 0.08
N ARG A 76 14.79 -4.07 -0.72
CA ARG A 76 15.08 -3.43 -2.00
C ARG A 76 15.76 -2.08 -1.80
N GLY A 77 16.69 -1.73 -2.69
CA GLY A 77 17.39 -0.46 -2.64
C GLY A 77 18.67 -0.47 -1.83
N GLN A 78 19.29 -1.63 -1.68
CA GLN A 78 20.64 -1.72 -1.11
C GLN A 78 21.65 -1.14 -2.09
N LEU A 79 22.52 -0.31 -1.58
CA LEU A 79 23.64 0.30 -2.32
C LEU A 79 24.95 -0.02 -1.62
N THR A 80 25.97 -0.30 -2.41
CA THR A 80 27.35 -0.34 -1.89
C THR A 80 27.81 1.06 -1.49
N LEU A 81 28.86 1.14 -0.69
CA LEU A 81 29.40 2.43 -0.26
C LEU A 81 29.84 3.31 -1.45
N GLU A 82 30.38 2.70 -2.51
CA GLU A 82 30.78 3.42 -3.74
C GLU A 82 29.56 4.03 -4.46
N GLU A 83 28.53 3.23 -4.66
CA GLU A 83 27.27 3.69 -5.29
C GLU A 83 26.59 4.79 -4.47
N ALA A 84 26.58 4.62 -3.15
CA ALA A 84 25.99 5.59 -2.24
C ALA A 84 26.75 6.91 -2.21
N ARG A 85 28.07 6.88 -2.29
CA ARG A 85 28.93 8.09 -2.35
C ARG A 85 28.78 8.86 -3.65
N ALA A 86 28.41 8.20 -4.73
CA ALA A 86 28.06 8.88 -5.98
C ALA A 86 26.83 9.79 -5.82
N ILE A 87 25.92 9.45 -4.91
CA ILE A 87 24.72 10.23 -4.59
C ILE A 87 25.01 11.21 -3.45
N LYS A 88 25.66 10.73 -2.39
CA LYS A 88 25.96 11.50 -1.18
C LYS A 88 27.41 11.25 -0.73
N PRO A 89 28.37 12.17 -1.00
CA PRO A 89 29.81 11.92 -0.79
C PRO A 89 30.22 11.58 0.63
N LYS A 90 29.48 12.06 1.62
CA LYS A 90 29.78 11.90 3.05
C LYS A 90 29.04 10.74 3.73
N ILE A 91 28.36 9.89 2.98
CA ILE A 91 27.57 8.81 3.56
C ILE A 91 28.45 7.67 4.06
N LYS A 92 27.99 6.99 5.10
CA LYS A 92 28.66 5.84 5.72
C LYS A 92 27.78 4.60 5.63
N ILE A 93 28.40 3.42 5.76
CA ILE A 93 27.70 2.14 5.87
C ILE A 93 26.73 2.17 7.05
N GLY A 94 25.51 1.62 6.84
CA GLY A 94 24.44 1.63 7.83
C GLY A 94 23.54 2.87 7.81
N GLN A 95 23.87 3.86 6.98
CA GLN A 95 23.02 5.03 6.78
C GLN A 95 22.01 4.82 5.65
N GLU A 96 20.99 5.66 5.62
CA GLU A 96 19.93 5.65 4.62
C GLU A 96 19.96 6.91 3.76
N ILE A 97 19.63 6.74 2.48
CA ILE A 97 19.35 7.85 1.58
C ILE A 97 17.84 7.91 1.39
N ARG A 98 17.24 9.04 1.74
CA ARG A 98 15.81 9.29 1.63
C ARG A 98 15.56 10.36 0.56
N GLU A 99 14.66 10.07 -0.39
CA GLU A 99 14.19 11.04 -1.35
C GLU A 99 12.67 11.02 -1.45
N GLU A 100 12.05 12.18 -1.62
CA GLU A 100 10.61 12.27 -1.82
C GLU A 100 10.24 11.81 -3.23
N VAL A 101 9.23 10.96 -3.33
CA VAL A 101 8.71 10.49 -4.61
C VAL A 101 7.93 11.60 -5.30
N ASN A 102 8.36 11.98 -6.49
CA ASN A 102 7.68 12.97 -7.32
C ASN A 102 6.68 12.25 -8.25
N LEU A 103 5.39 12.40 -7.96
CA LEU A 103 4.32 11.78 -8.73
C LEU A 103 4.19 12.33 -10.16
N ALA A 104 4.73 13.51 -10.43
CA ALA A 104 4.77 14.07 -11.78
C ALA A 104 5.63 13.25 -12.75
N LEU A 105 6.56 12.44 -12.24
CA LEU A 105 7.38 11.52 -13.04
C LEU A 105 6.63 10.22 -13.42
N PHE A 106 5.46 10.00 -12.87
CA PHE A 106 4.64 8.83 -13.19
C PHE A 106 3.88 9.04 -14.48
N LYS A 107 4.24 8.24 -15.47
CA LYS A 107 3.53 8.15 -16.74
C LYS A 107 2.22 7.39 -16.57
N ARG A 108 1.38 7.45 -17.60
CA ARG A 108 0.07 6.78 -17.61
C ARG A 108 0.11 5.30 -17.20
N LYS A 109 1.14 4.56 -17.65
CA LYS A 109 1.33 3.14 -17.31
C LYS A 109 1.50 2.95 -15.80
N ALA A 110 2.41 3.69 -15.18
CA ALA A 110 2.67 3.61 -13.74
C ALA A 110 1.45 4.01 -12.91
N ALA A 111 0.73 5.06 -13.32
CA ALA A 111 -0.50 5.49 -12.66
C ALA A 111 -1.63 4.46 -12.77
N SER A 112 -1.77 3.81 -13.94
CA SER A 112 -2.74 2.72 -14.13
C SER A 112 -2.40 1.51 -13.29
N MET A 113 -1.14 1.12 -13.21
CA MET A 113 -0.67 0.02 -12.37
C MET A 113 -0.92 0.31 -10.89
N PHE A 114 -0.64 1.51 -10.44
CA PHE A 114 -0.93 1.92 -9.06
C PHE A 114 -2.42 1.77 -8.73
N ARG A 115 -3.30 2.30 -9.56
CA ARG A 115 -4.75 2.19 -9.35
C ARG A 115 -5.24 0.76 -9.35
N GLN A 116 -4.79 -0.06 -10.30
CA GLN A 116 -5.17 -1.47 -10.38
C GLN A 116 -4.69 -2.26 -9.17
N ASN A 117 -3.44 -2.07 -8.78
CA ASN A 117 -2.87 -2.72 -7.60
C ASN A 117 -3.58 -2.29 -6.33
N LEU A 118 -3.90 -1.00 -6.19
CA LEU A 118 -4.64 -0.49 -5.04
C LEU A 118 -6.03 -1.14 -4.93
N LEU A 119 -6.77 -1.23 -6.04
CA LEU A 119 -8.07 -1.90 -6.05
C LEU A 119 -7.97 -3.38 -5.66
N ASN A 120 -6.95 -4.09 -6.14
CA ASN A 120 -6.71 -5.48 -5.79
C ASN A 120 -6.37 -5.65 -4.30
N GLU A 121 -5.53 -4.78 -3.76
CA GLU A 121 -5.17 -4.78 -2.34
C GLU A 121 -6.37 -4.48 -1.45
N LEU A 122 -7.22 -3.53 -1.82
CA LEU A 122 -8.44 -3.22 -1.10
C LEU A 122 -9.44 -4.38 -1.10
N LYS A 123 -9.59 -5.08 -2.23
CA LYS A 123 -10.42 -6.30 -2.31
C LYS A 123 -9.87 -7.42 -1.42
N GLY A 124 -8.55 -7.58 -1.38
CA GLY A 124 -7.89 -8.52 -0.48
C GLY A 124 -8.17 -8.19 0.99
N LEU A 125 -8.06 -6.93 1.36
CA LEU A 125 -8.33 -6.45 2.71
C LEU A 125 -9.80 -6.65 3.11
N GLU A 126 -10.74 -6.39 2.22
CA GLU A 126 -12.17 -6.68 2.46
C GLU A 126 -12.42 -8.16 2.71
N ARG A 127 -11.76 -9.04 1.97
CA ARG A 127 -11.86 -10.49 2.17
C ARG A 127 -11.30 -10.93 3.53
N GLU A 128 -10.17 -10.39 3.92
CA GLU A 128 -9.55 -10.65 5.22
C GLU A 128 -10.48 -10.22 6.37
N GLU A 129 -11.01 -9.01 6.31
CA GLU A 129 -11.95 -8.50 7.31
C GLU A 129 -13.25 -9.31 7.36
N ALA A 130 -13.78 -9.74 6.22
CA ALA A 130 -14.95 -10.60 6.16
C ALA A 130 -14.66 -11.99 6.76
N LEU A 131 -13.51 -12.55 6.45
CA LEU A 131 -13.09 -13.86 7.01
C LEU A 131 -12.93 -13.78 8.52
N ASP A 132 -12.28 -12.76 9.04
CA ASP A 132 -12.10 -12.56 10.48
C ASP A 132 -13.46 -12.42 11.19
N PHE A 133 -14.36 -11.61 10.63
CA PHE A 133 -15.72 -11.45 11.15
C PHE A 133 -16.49 -12.77 11.21
N PHE A 134 -16.49 -13.56 10.12
CA PHE A 134 -17.19 -14.85 10.11
C PHE A 134 -16.52 -15.91 10.98
N THR A 135 -15.21 -15.83 11.16
CA THR A 135 -14.49 -16.73 12.07
C THR A 135 -14.88 -16.49 13.53
N GLU A 136 -15.08 -15.25 13.92
CA GLU A 136 -15.52 -14.89 15.29
C GLU A 136 -16.91 -15.42 15.62
N ILE A 137 -17.80 -15.51 14.63
CA ILE A 137 -19.19 -15.96 14.83
C ILE A 137 -19.44 -17.42 14.48
N VAL A 138 -18.40 -18.22 14.25
CA VAL A 138 -18.52 -19.67 14.01
C VAL A 138 -19.22 -20.33 15.19
N GLY A 139 -20.27 -21.09 14.92
CA GLY A 139 -21.08 -21.75 15.94
C GLY A 139 -22.28 -20.93 16.44
N GLU A 140 -22.41 -19.67 16.04
CA GLU A 140 -23.58 -18.85 16.33
C GLU A 140 -24.68 -18.98 15.27
N VAL A 141 -25.90 -18.75 15.67
CA VAL A 141 -27.04 -18.66 14.72
C VAL A 141 -27.17 -17.21 14.26
N VAL A 142 -27.05 -17.00 12.94
CA VAL A 142 -27.11 -15.67 12.36
C VAL A 142 -28.19 -15.60 11.29
N THR A 143 -28.75 -14.41 11.11
CA THR A 143 -29.70 -14.13 10.04
C THR A 143 -28.93 -13.64 8.81
N ALA A 144 -29.13 -14.32 7.69
CA ALA A 144 -28.44 -14.00 6.45
C ALA A 144 -29.44 -13.81 5.30
N LYS A 145 -29.12 -12.92 4.37
CA LYS A 145 -29.91 -12.72 3.15
C LYS A 145 -29.28 -13.50 2.00
N VAL A 146 -30.11 -14.31 1.32
CA VAL A 146 -29.68 -14.97 0.10
C VAL A 146 -29.63 -13.96 -1.03
N VAL A 147 -28.45 -13.75 -1.59
CA VAL A 147 -28.22 -12.76 -2.66
C VAL A 147 -28.13 -13.41 -4.03
N ASN A 148 -27.67 -14.65 -4.11
CA ASN A 148 -27.57 -15.38 -5.36
C ASN A 148 -27.92 -16.86 -5.16
N LYS A 149 -28.63 -17.43 -6.12
CA LYS A 149 -29.00 -18.85 -6.14
C LYS A 149 -28.34 -19.49 -7.36
N ASN A 150 -27.31 -20.22 -7.14
CA ASN A 150 -26.79 -21.21 -8.08
C ASN A 150 -27.12 -22.61 -7.56
N ASP A 151 -26.60 -23.66 -8.17
CA ASP A 151 -26.72 -25.03 -7.65
C ASP A 151 -26.18 -25.18 -6.20
N LYS A 152 -25.45 -24.16 -5.75
CA LYS A 152 -25.04 -23.94 -4.36
C LYS A 152 -25.55 -22.59 -3.89
N PHE A 153 -26.15 -22.53 -2.69
CA PHE A 153 -26.56 -21.28 -2.08
C PHE A 153 -25.34 -20.49 -1.60
N ILE A 154 -25.22 -19.24 -2.04
CA ILE A 154 -24.29 -18.30 -1.47
C ILE A 154 -25.05 -17.41 -0.51
N LEU A 155 -24.78 -17.54 0.78
CA LEU A 155 -25.35 -16.68 1.82
C LEU A 155 -24.45 -15.47 2.00
N PHE A 156 -25.01 -14.27 1.81
CA PHE A 156 -24.33 -13.04 2.15
C PHE A 156 -24.90 -12.49 3.45
N PHE A 157 -24.03 -12.38 4.43
CA PHE A 157 -24.34 -11.67 5.66
C PHE A 157 -24.04 -10.19 5.45
N LYS A 158 -25.07 -9.36 5.47
CA LYS A 158 -24.89 -7.91 5.46
C LYS A 158 -24.70 -7.47 6.91
N LYS A 159 -23.49 -7.07 7.27
CA LYS A 159 -23.23 -6.41 8.54
C LYS A 159 -24.09 -5.16 8.58
N SER A 160 -25.12 -5.14 9.43
CA SER A 160 -25.87 -3.91 9.72
C SER A 160 -25.04 -3.07 10.70
N TRP A 161 -24.73 -1.93 10.29
CA TRP A 161 -24.02 -0.93 11.11
C TRP A 161 -25.01 -0.11 11.91
#